data_f108088eeb1352877021d132a80569df
#
_entry.id   f108088eeb1352877021d132a80569df
#
_cell.length_a   1.000
_cell.length_b   1.000
_cell.length_c   1.000
_cell.angle_alpha   90.00
_cell.angle_beta   90.00
_cell.angle_gamma   90.00
#
_symmetry.space_group_name_H-M   'P 1'
#
loop_
_entity.id
_entity.type
_entity.pdbx_description
1 polymer ?
#
loop_
_entity_poly.entity_id
_entity_poly.type
_entity_poly.pdbx_seq_one_letter_code
_entity_poly.pdbx_strand_id
1 'polypeptide(L)'
;MRRPVDFSRRAWRAGIHRLPSQTTPRYRIGRGAWLLLAIMLSASALAGEPAALPTSRADLTPKDQARVLAVTRPTADFTRPEPFELMQGGAGTSRKDANRDAFSQSSANITFEEEGTFKLGNALFRKNWVSSPSSTQASDGLGPLFNERACQNCHLKDGRGRPPEGDAGSTSMFLRLARDAGSAEEKAALADHKLLNFPDPVYGAQLQDLAVPGLKGEGRMRVDYQEQKVTLGDGTVVSLRKPRYTIENLGYGPLDPRTTLSPRLTPPMIGLGLIEQIAPADILAHADPDDRDGDGISGRPNIVRDALSGAVTLGRFGWKAQTASIRQQAADAFAGDIGISTSEMPKHWGDCTEAQKDCLAMPNGVQQRLGAAEAPPPVMDLVTFYSQNLAVPARRNIGKPDVLAGKKQLYEMGCIACHTPKFVTMRGTPNKAQAFQLIWPYSDFLLHDMGEGLADGQRVGEASGSEWRTPPLWGIGLTATVNGNAFYLHDARARTLAEAILWHGGEGQKARDRFAGAGAADRDALIKFLESL
;
A
#
# COMPACT_ATOMS: atom_id res chain seq x y z
N MET A 1 -35.76 -37.56 -39.17
CA MET A 1 -35.28 -37.45 -40.57
C MET A 1 -34.64 -36.07 -40.76
N ARG A 2 -33.33 -35.97 -40.65
CA ARG A 2 -32.46 -34.91 -41.23
C ARG A 2 -31.08 -35.50 -41.37
N ARG A 3 -30.50 -35.37 -42.56
CA ARG A 3 -29.27 -36.03 -43.04
C ARG A 3 -28.02 -35.32 -42.47
N PRO A 4 -26.86 -36.03 -42.34
CA PRO A 4 -25.58 -35.47 -41.96
C PRO A 4 -24.88 -34.81 -43.16
N VAL A 5 -24.14 -33.73 -42.91
CA VAL A 5 -23.30 -33.01 -43.89
C VAL A 5 -21.90 -33.53 -43.78
N ASP A 6 -21.39 -34.00 -44.94
CA ASP A 6 -20.05 -34.55 -45.19
C ASP A 6 -19.05 -33.37 -45.39
N PHE A 7 -17.92 -33.35 -44.68
CA PHE A 7 -16.79 -32.47 -44.91
C PHE A 7 -15.60 -33.23 -45.45
N SER A 8 -15.48 -33.24 -46.80
CA SER A 8 -14.36 -33.80 -47.52
C SER A 8 -13.06 -32.98 -47.34
N ARG A 9 -11.99 -33.69 -47.07
CA ARG A 9 -10.60 -33.28 -46.94
C ARG A 9 -10.08 -32.56 -48.21
N ARG A 10 -9.47 -31.39 -48.07
CA ARG A 10 -8.53 -30.82 -49.05
C ARG A 10 -7.12 -30.80 -48.45
N ALA A 11 -6.26 -31.61 -49.05
CA ALA A 11 -4.82 -31.63 -48.79
C ALA A 11 -4.15 -30.43 -49.45
N TRP A 12 -3.30 -29.70 -48.70
CA TRP A 12 -2.38 -28.72 -49.25
C TRP A 12 -0.97 -29.35 -49.32
N ARG A 13 -0.40 -29.38 -50.55
CA ARG A 13 0.98 -29.81 -50.81
C ARG A 13 1.93 -28.64 -50.44
N ALA A 14 2.93 -28.93 -49.63
CA ALA A 14 4.05 -28.06 -49.34
C ALA A 14 5.07 -28.08 -50.50
N GLY A 15 5.35 -26.93 -51.08
CA GLY A 15 6.44 -26.71 -52.03
C GLY A 15 7.75 -26.42 -51.29
N ILE A 16 8.75 -27.25 -51.55
CA ILE A 16 10.11 -27.09 -51.02
C ILE A 16 10.90 -26.22 -51.99
N HIS A 17 11.24 -24.98 -51.58
CA HIS A 17 12.25 -24.18 -52.30
C HIS A 17 13.63 -24.37 -51.66
N ARG A 18 14.57 -24.90 -52.47
CA ARG A 18 16.00 -24.98 -52.13
C ARG A 18 16.65 -23.61 -52.27
N LEU A 19 17.42 -23.20 -51.26
CA LEU A 19 18.33 -22.06 -51.30
C LEU A 19 19.72 -22.50 -51.78
N PRO A 20 20.47 -21.68 -52.55
CA PRO A 20 21.77 -22.04 -53.10
C PRO A 20 22.89 -21.87 -52.04
N SER A 21 23.89 -22.75 -52.17
CA SER A 21 25.15 -22.81 -51.42
C SER A 21 26.02 -21.59 -51.67
N GLN A 22 26.46 -20.90 -50.63
CA GLN A 22 27.53 -19.91 -50.75
C GLN A 22 28.88 -20.50 -50.36
N THR A 23 29.84 -20.31 -51.27
CA THR A 23 31.23 -20.71 -51.19
C THR A 23 32.05 -19.80 -50.25
N THR A 24 32.84 -20.42 -49.39
CA THR A 24 33.80 -19.74 -48.49
C THR A 24 35.09 -19.42 -49.23
N PRO A 25 35.67 -18.21 -49.11
CA PRO A 25 37.03 -17.92 -49.57
C PRO A 25 38.05 -18.30 -48.48
N ARG A 26 39.04 -19.09 -48.86
CA ARG A 26 40.26 -19.38 -48.06
C ARG A 26 41.19 -18.18 -48.11
N TYR A 27 41.51 -17.59 -46.97
CA TYR A 27 42.62 -16.64 -46.81
C TYR A 27 43.85 -17.33 -46.21
N ARG A 28 45.00 -17.13 -46.89
CA ARG A 28 46.34 -17.57 -46.50
C ARG A 28 46.85 -16.76 -45.31
N ILE A 29 47.43 -17.43 -44.32
CA ILE A 29 48.07 -16.87 -43.15
C ILE A 29 49.50 -16.38 -43.54
N GLY A 30 49.72 -15.08 -43.45
CA GLY A 30 51.04 -14.47 -43.46
C GLY A 30 51.56 -14.30 -42.03
N ARG A 31 52.79 -14.76 -41.76
CA ARG A 31 53.47 -14.59 -40.48
C ARG A 31 53.92 -13.12 -40.36
N GLY A 32 53.37 -12.37 -39.42
CA GLY A 32 53.85 -11.09 -38.99
C GLY A 32 53.64 -10.96 -37.46
N ALA A 33 54.76 -10.92 -36.74
CA ALA A 33 54.77 -10.71 -35.29
C ALA A 33 54.32 -9.32 -34.96
N TRP A 34 53.23 -9.19 -34.19
CA TRP A 34 52.83 -7.92 -33.54
C TRP A 34 52.61 -8.15 -32.05
N LEU A 35 53.40 -7.38 -31.26
CA LEU A 35 53.15 -7.24 -29.83
C LEU A 35 51.75 -6.67 -29.60
N LEU A 36 50.85 -7.46 -29.01
CA LEU A 36 49.57 -7.02 -28.50
C LEU A 36 49.75 -6.54 -27.06
N LEU A 37 49.81 -5.22 -26.90
CA LEU A 37 49.64 -4.54 -25.63
C LEU A 37 48.16 -4.69 -25.25
N ALA A 38 47.84 -5.58 -24.30
CA ALA A 38 46.48 -5.72 -23.75
C ALA A 38 46.16 -4.53 -22.87
N ILE A 39 45.47 -3.52 -23.40
CA ILE A 39 44.78 -2.50 -22.63
C ILE A 39 43.53 -3.14 -22.05
N MET A 40 43.58 -3.57 -20.78
CA MET A 40 42.41 -3.87 -20.00
C MET A 40 41.65 -2.55 -19.75
N LEU A 41 40.69 -2.22 -20.58
CA LEU A 41 39.65 -1.27 -20.23
C LEU A 41 38.75 -1.95 -19.18
N SER A 42 39.00 -1.62 -17.92
CA SER A 42 38.04 -1.83 -16.85
C SER A 42 36.83 -0.97 -17.19
N ALA A 43 35.78 -1.59 -17.73
CA ALA A 43 34.46 -1.01 -17.76
C ALA A 43 33.96 -0.94 -16.31
N SER A 44 34.36 0.12 -15.60
CA SER A 44 33.63 0.55 -14.41
C SER A 44 32.24 0.91 -14.89
N ALA A 45 31.26 0.03 -14.65
CA ALA A 45 29.86 0.40 -14.72
C ALA A 45 29.69 1.56 -13.72
N LEU A 46 29.67 2.78 -14.24
CA LEU A 46 29.15 3.93 -13.51
C LEU A 46 27.72 3.57 -13.16
N ALA A 47 27.50 3.10 -11.92
CA ALA A 47 26.21 3.17 -11.29
C ALA A 47 25.87 4.67 -11.32
N GLY A 48 24.97 5.06 -12.22
CA GLY A 48 24.47 6.41 -12.28
C GLY A 48 23.92 6.78 -10.91
N GLU A 49 24.27 7.97 -10.42
CA GLU A 49 23.64 8.50 -9.21
C GLU A 49 22.11 8.35 -9.35
N PRO A 50 21.41 7.93 -8.29
CA PRO A 50 19.97 7.82 -8.35
C PRO A 50 19.40 9.17 -8.78
N ALA A 51 18.59 9.18 -9.83
CA ALA A 51 17.99 10.42 -10.34
C ALA A 51 17.27 11.11 -9.18
N ALA A 52 17.60 12.38 -8.95
CA ALA A 52 16.96 13.17 -7.90
C ALA A 52 15.44 13.19 -8.13
N LEU A 53 14.66 13.07 -7.05
CA LEU A 53 13.20 13.12 -7.13
C LEU A 53 12.75 14.46 -7.72
N PRO A 54 11.69 14.47 -8.55
CA PRO A 54 11.16 15.71 -9.12
C PRO A 54 10.72 16.68 -8.02
N THR A 55 11.25 17.90 -8.04
CA THR A 55 10.91 18.98 -7.10
C THR A 55 9.98 20.03 -7.70
N SER A 56 9.50 19.80 -8.93
CA SER A 56 8.60 20.72 -9.63
C SER A 56 7.53 19.95 -10.45
N ARG A 57 6.42 20.64 -10.73
CA ARG A 57 5.30 20.16 -11.53
C ARG A 57 5.56 20.40 -13.02
N ALA A 58 6.42 19.58 -13.61
CA ALA A 58 6.74 19.67 -15.06
C ALA A 58 5.53 19.37 -15.98
N ASP A 59 4.47 18.76 -15.45
CA ASP A 59 3.21 18.46 -16.15
C ASP A 59 2.28 19.67 -16.29
N LEU A 60 2.60 20.81 -15.66
CA LEU A 60 1.74 21.99 -15.61
C LEU A 60 2.33 23.17 -16.41
N THR A 61 1.45 23.91 -17.08
CA THR A 61 1.78 25.27 -17.56
C THR A 61 1.89 26.25 -16.38
N PRO A 62 2.59 27.38 -16.50
CA PRO A 62 2.64 28.40 -15.44
C PRO A 62 1.24 28.87 -14.99
N LYS A 63 0.30 28.97 -15.93
CA LYS A 63 -1.11 29.31 -15.66
C LYS A 63 -1.80 28.25 -14.81
N ASP A 64 -1.62 26.96 -15.14
CA ASP A 64 -2.21 25.86 -14.40
C ASP A 64 -1.56 25.72 -13.01
N GLN A 65 -0.25 25.93 -12.92
CA GLN A 65 0.44 25.92 -11.64
C GLN A 65 -0.10 27.00 -10.68
N ALA A 66 -0.32 28.22 -11.16
CA ALA A 66 -0.95 29.29 -10.38
C ALA A 66 -2.38 28.90 -9.92
N ARG A 67 -3.15 28.23 -10.78
CA ARG A 67 -4.49 27.72 -10.43
C ARG A 67 -4.44 26.60 -9.37
N VAL A 68 -3.50 25.68 -9.51
CA VAL A 68 -3.30 24.59 -8.53
C VAL A 68 -2.95 25.18 -7.18
N LEU A 69 -1.98 26.08 -7.10
CA LEU A 69 -1.61 26.76 -5.86
C LEU A 69 -2.79 27.52 -5.23
N ALA A 70 -3.64 28.16 -6.03
CA ALA A 70 -4.80 28.88 -5.55
C ALA A 70 -5.86 27.94 -4.93
N VAL A 71 -6.16 26.80 -5.58
CA VAL A 71 -7.22 25.88 -5.12
C VAL A 71 -6.76 24.96 -3.99
N THR A 72 -5.46 24.67 -3.89
CA THR A 72 -4.91 23.82 -2.81
C THR A 72 -4.62 24.59 -1.52
N ARG A 73 -4.58 25.93 -1.58
CA ARG A 73 -4.36 26.77 -0.39
C ARG A 73 -5.36 26.41 0.72
N PRO A 74 -4.91 26.23 1.98
CA PRO A 74 -5.79 26.08 3.13
C PRO A 74 -6.78 27.23 3.23
N THR A 75 -8.05 26.92 3.58
CA THR A 75 -9.07 27.96 3.75
C THR A 75 -8.90 28.74 5.05
N ALA A 76 -9.32 30.01 5.04
CA ALA A 76 -9.52 30.80 6.24
C ALA A 76 -11.02 31.08 6.49
N ASP A 77 -11.92 30.64 5.61
CA ASP A 77 -13.38 30.80 5.75
C ASP A 77 -14.00 29.46 6.15
N PHE A 78 -14.50 29.42 7.39
CA PHE A 78 -15.20 28.28 7.99
C PHE A 78 -16.71 28.51 8.10
N THR A 79 -17.25 29.55 7.48
CA THR A 79 -18.70 29.86 7.53
C THR A 79 -19.50 29.07 6.50
N ARG A 80 -18.82 28.47 5.51
CA ARG A 80 -19.40 27.68 4.41
C ARG A 80 -18.42 26.64 3.89
N PRO A 81 -18.93 25.60 3.19
CA PRO A 81 -18.07 24.66 2.50
C PRO A 81 -17.24 25.34 1.40
N GLU A 82 -16.04 24.82 1.16
CA GLU A 82 -15.25 25.22 -0.02
C GLU A 82 -15.88 24.68 -1.32
N PRO A 83 -15.63 25.34 -2.49
CA PRO A 83 -16.04 24.81 -3.78
C PRO A 83 -15.52 23.38 -3.98
N PHE A 84 -16.38 22.47 -4.45
CA PHE A 84 -16.09 21.06 -4.73
C PHE A 84 -15.70 20.20 -3.51
N GLU A 85 -15.77 20.69 -2.27
CA GLU A 85 -15.42 19.95 -1.05
C GLU A 85 -16.27 18.68 -0.84
N LEU A 86 -17.51 18.66 -1.39
CA LEU A 86 -18.35 17.47 -1.42
C LEU A 86 -17.67 16.30 -2.15
N MET A 87 -16.87 16.60 -3.17
CA MET A 87 -16.28 15.66 -4.12
C MET A 87 -14.84 15.32 -3.71
N GLN A 88 -14.67 14.61 -2.58
CA GLN A 88 -13.36 14.32 -1.99
C GLN A 88 -12.38 13.62 -2.96
N GLY A 89 -12.88 12.79 -3.88
CA GLY A 89 -12.11 12.10 -4.92
C GLY A 89 -12.19 12.78 -6.30
N GLY A 90 -12.48 14.10 -6.36
CA GLY A 90 -12.68 14.80 -7.63
C GLY A 90 -13.88 14.25 -8.42
N ALA A 91 -13.81 14.25 -9.74
CA ALA A 91 -14.88 13.73 -10.62
C ALA A 91 -15.15 12.22 -10.43
N GLY A 92 -14.17 11.47 -9.89
CA GLY A 92 -14.32 10.05 -9.58
C GLY A 92 -15.10 9.74 -8.29
N THR A 93 -15.52 10.77 -7.54
CA THR A 93 -16.23 10.59 -6.26
C THR A 93 -17.55 9.84 -6.45
N SER A 94 -17.75 8.77 -5.66
CA SER A 94 -19.05 8.07 -5.63
C SER A 94 -20.08 8.89 -4.85
N ARG A 95 -21.21 9.17 -5.48
CA ARG A 95 -22.36 9.86 -4.89
C ARG A 95 -23.48 8.89 -4.50
N LYS A 96 -23.20 7.59 -4.49
CA LYS A 96 -24.14 6.57 -4.05
C LYS A 96 -24.33 6.63 -2.53
N ASP A 97 -25.40 6.04 -2.03
CA ASP A 97 -25.70 6.03 -0.62
C ASP A 97 -24.57 5.47 0.23
N ALA A 98 -24.30 6.11 1.35
CA ALA A 98 -23.30 5.71 2.32
C ALA A 98 -23.78 4.52 3.15
N ASN A 99 -23.72 3.31 2.58
CA ASN A 99 -24.07 2.04 3.17
C ASN A 99 -22.85 1.11 3.30
N ARG A 100 -23.07 -0.16 3.61
CA ARG A 100 -22.00 -1.16 3.73
C ARG A 100 -21.15 -1.34 2.47
N ASP A 101 -21.64 -0.97 1.31
CA ASP A 101 -20.93 -1.08 0.03
C ASP A 101 -20.31 0.25 -0.41
N ALA A 102 -20.26 1.25 0.48
CA ALA A 102 -19.79 2.59 0.15
C ALA A 102 -18.34 2.62 -0.36
N PHE A 103 -17.49 1.69 0.06
CA PHE A 103 -16.09 1.60 -0.36
C PHE A 103 -15.88 0.71 -1.59
N SER A 104 -16.86 -0.12 -1.97
CA SER A 104 -16.79 -1.05 -3.10
C SER A 104 -17.33 -0.44 -4.43
N GLN A 105 -17.47 0.88 -4.50
CA GLN A 105 -17.98 1.55 -5.70
C GLN A 105 -16.84 1.89 -6.67
N SER A 106 -17.12 1.74 -7.97
CA SER A 106 -16.20 2.21 -9.01
C SER A 106 -16.15 3.75 -9.07
N SER A 107 -15.02 4.31 -9.49
CA SER A 107 -14.90 5.74 -9.79
C SER A 107 -16.00 6.18 -10.75
N ALA A 108 -16.67 7.30 -10.43
CA ALA A 108 -17.87 7.75 -11.14
C ALA A 108 -17.60 8.24 -12.58
N ASN A 109 -16.35 8.47 -12.92
CA ASN A 109 -15.91 9.02 -14.21
C ASN A 109 -15.12 8.04 -15.08
N ILE A 110 -15.15 6.74 -14.76
CA ILE A 110 -14.66 5.69 -15.68
C ILE A 110 -15.67 5.41 -16.78
N THR A 111 -15.21 4.90 -17.91
CA THR A 111 -16.06 4.54 -19.06
C THR A 111 -16.86 3.26 -18.77
N PHE A 112 -17.83 2.95 -19.63
CA PHE A 112 -18.62 1.72 -19.54
C PHE A 112 -17.74 0.46 -19.70
N GLU A 113 -16.75 0.49 -20.58
CA GLU A 113 -15.80 -0.60 -20.80
C GLU A 113 -14.88 -0.78 -19.57
N GLU A 114 -14.42 0.33 -19.00
CA GLU A 114 -13.63 0.32 -17.78
C GLU A 114 -14.43 -0.19 -16.58
N GLU A 115 -15.74 0.07 -16.52
CA GLU A 115 -16.60 -0.53 -15.49
C GLU A 115 -16.66 -2.06 -15.63
N GLY A 116 -16.67 -2.59 -16.84
CA GLY A 116 -16.52 -4.02 -17.12
C GLY A 116 -15.20 -4.58 -16.57
N THR A 117 -14.10 -3.89 -16.86
CA THR A 117 -12.75 -4.23 -16.35
C THR A 117 -12.70 -4.18 -14.83
N PHE A 118 -13.29 -3.16 -14.20
CA PHE A 118 -13.42 -3.04 -12.75
C PHE A 118 -14.15 -4.24 -12.12
N LYS A 119 -15.26 -4.70 -12.71
CA LYS A 119 -16.02 -5.86 -12.25
C LYS A 119 -15.20 -7.15 -12.36
N LEU A 120 -14.43 -7.32 -13.43
CA LEU A 120 -13.52 -8.47 -13.59
C LEU A 120 -12.40 -8.44 -12.53
N GLY A 121 -11.81 -7.28 -12.27
CA GLY A 121 -10.83 -7.09 -11.21
C GLY A 121 -11.40 -7.39 -9.82
N ASN A 122 -12.63 -6.94 -9.53
CA ASN A 122 -13.35 -7.28 -8.30
C ASN A 122 -13.54 -8.80 -8.14
N ALA A 123 -13.89 -9.50 -9.23
CA ALA A 123 -14.07 -10.95 -9.19
C ALA A 123 -12.74 -11.66 -8.82
N LEU A 124 -11.59 -11.17 -9.32
CA LEU A 124 -10.27 -11.70 -8.97
C LEU A 124 -9.86 -11.32 -7.54
N PHE A 125 -10.16 -10.13 -7.08
CA PHE A 125 -9.92 -9.67 -5.72
C PHE A 125 -10.67 -10.51 -4.67
N ARG A 126 -11.84 -11.02 -5.04
CA ARG A 126 -12.69 -11.88 -4.20
C ARG A 126 -12.46 -13.37 -4.39
N LYS A 127 -11.65 -13.75 -5.37
CA LYS A 127 -11.37 -15.15 -5.70
C LYS A 127 -10.63 -15.83 -4.57
N ASN A 128 -11.15 -16.96 -4.08
CA ASN A 128 -10.41 -17.84 -3.16
C ASN A 128 -9.42 -18.71 -3.93
N TRP A 129 -8.17 -18.64 -3.56
CA TRP A 129 -7.12 -19.51 -4.04
C TRP A 129 -7.16 -20.86 -3.31
N VAL A 130 -6.71 -21.93 -3.97
CA VAL A 130 -6.68 -23.30 -3.43
C VAL A 130 -5.28 -23.89 -3.58
N SER A 131 -4.93 -24.81 -2.67
CA SER A 131 -3.61 -25.48 -2.69
C SER A 131 -3.40 -26.29 -3.96
N SER A 132 -2.19 -26.28 -4.49
CA SER A 132 -1.76 -27.04 -5.64
C SER A 132 -1.34 -28.48 -5.25
N PRO A 133 -1.57 -29.50 -6.13
CA PRO A 133 -2.32 -29.45 -7.39
C PRO A 133 -3.84 -29.53 -7.16
N SER A 134 -4.61 -28.77 -7.94
CA SER A 134 -6.06 -28.77 -7.85
C SER A 134 -6.73 -29.02 -9.21
N SER A 135 -7.91 -29.65 -9.19
CA SER A 135 -8.76 -29.75 -10.39
C SER A 135 -9.28 -28.38 -10.85
N THR A 136 -9.33 -27.40 -9.95
CA THR A 136 -9.77 -26.02 -10.23
C THR A 136 -8.57 -25.17 -10.66
N GLN A 137 -7.96 -25.52 -11.81
CA GLN A 137 -6.73 -24.88 -12.31
C GLN A 137 -6.75 -23.34 -12.32
N ALA A 138 -7.91 -22.71 -12.55
CA ALA A 138 -8.03 -21.26 -12.56
C ALA A 138 -7.82 -20.61 -11.17
N SER A 139 -7.89 -21.38 -10.09
CA SER A 139 -7.72 -20.92 -8.70
C SER A 139 -6.60 -21.67 -7.98
N ASP A 140 -5.83 -22.45 -8.71
CA ASP A 140 -4.71 -23.24 -8.20
C ASP A 140 -3.52 -22.36 -7.83
N GLY A 141 -2.72 -22.78 -6.85
CA GLY A 141 -1.48 -22.13 -6.48
C GLY A 141 -1.49 -21.35 -5.17
N LEU A 142 -2.51 -21.54 -4.28
CA LEU A 142 -2.39 -21.02 -2.91
C LEU A 142 -1.05 -21.43 -2.32
N GLY A 143 -0.30 -20.46 -1.81
CA GLY A 143 1.04 -20.68 -1.31
C GLY A 143 1.11 -21.65 -0.16
N PRO A 144 2.30 -22.22 0.10
CA PRO A 144 2.48 -23.19 1.17
C PRO A 144 2.14 -22.65 2.54
N LEU A 145 2.57 -21.43 2.82
CA LEU A 145 2.24 -20.64 4.01
C LEU A 145 1.51 -19.37 3.57
N PHE A 146 0.51 -18.95 4.31
CA PHE A 146 -0.32 -17.80 3.95
C PHE A 146 -1.09 -17.27 5.17
N ASN A 147 -1.64 -16.05 5.06
CA ASN A 147 -2.55 -15.48 6.06
C ASN A 147 -4.01 -15.59 5.62
N GLU A 148 -4.27 -15.45 4.32
CA GLU A 148 -5.62 -15.55 3.77
C GLU A 148 -5.62 -16.09 2.34
N ARG A 149 -6.81 -16.52 1.88
CA ARG A 149 -7.01 -17.15 0.58
C ARG A 149 -7.54 -16.19 -0.48
N ALA A 150 -7.91 -14.98 -0.09
CA ALA A 150 -8.44 -13.95 -0.99
C ALA A 150 -8.21 -12.56 -0.40
N CYS A 151 -7.96 -11.56 -1.23
CA CYS A 151 -7.76 -10.16 -0.79
C CYS A 151 -8.98 -9.63 -0.02
N GLN A 152 -10.21 -9.96 -0.48
CA GLN A 152 -11.48 -9.54 0.13
C GLN A 152 -11.65 -10.02 1.58
N ASN A 153 -10.99 -11.10 2.01
CA ASN A 153 -11.13 -11.61 3.37
C ASN A 153 -10.47 -10.67 4.38
N CYS A 154 -9.35 -10.03 4.01
CA CYS A 154 -8.70 -8.99 4.81
C CYS A 154 -9.32 -7.61 4.57
N HIS A 155 -9.62 -7.27 3.32
CA HIS A 155 -10.26 -6.02 2.90
C HIS A 155 -11.77 -6.19 2.75
N LEU A 156 -12.47 -6.59 3.83
CA LEU A 156 -13.91 -6.84 3.76
C LEU A 156 -14.66 -5.58 3.27
N LYS A 157 -15.36 -5.70 2.13
CA LYS A 157 -16.03 -4.56 1.49
C LYS A 157 -15.09 -3.40 1.14
N ASP A 158 -13.84 -3.73 0.81
CA ASP A 158 -12.76 -2.77 0.50
C ASP A 158 -12.43 -1.81 1.65
N GLY A 159 -12.87 -2.19 2.83
CA GLY A 159 -12.72 -1.45 4.07
C GLY A 159 -11.49 -1.85 4.88
N ARG A 160 -11.52 -1.48 6.13
CA ARG A 160 -10.45 -1.69 7.11
C ARG A 160 -10.59 -3.06 7.78
N GLY A 161 -9.48 -3.66 8.19
CA GLY A 161 -9.44 -4.88 8.99
C GLY A 161 -9.90 -4.71 10.44
N ARG A 162 -9.80 -5.81 11.18
CA ARG A 162 -10.06 -5.88 12.63
C ARG A 162 -8.95 -6.67 13.34
N PRO A 163 -8.70 -6.39 14.63
CA PRO A 163 -7.76 -7.17 15.41
C PRO A 163 -8.30 -8.59 15.67
N PRO A 164 -7.45 -9.56 16.05
CA PRO A 164 -7.91 -10.87 16.48
C PRO A 164 -8.80 -10.76 17.72
N GLU A 165 -9.84 -11.59 17.79
CA GLU A 165 -10.76 -11.67 18.91
C GLU A 165 -10.65 -13.05 19.57
N GLY A 166 -10.27 -13.08 20.84
CA GLY A 166 -10.11 -14.32 21.62
C GLY A 166 -9.09 -15.27 20.98
N ASP A 167 -9.46 -16.55 20.89
CA ASP A 167 -8.65 -17.61 20.28
C ASP A 167 -8.80 -17.70 18.76
N ALA A 168 -9.64 -16.87 18.15
CA ALA A 168 -9.72 -16.79 16.70
C ALA A 168 -8.44 -16.14 16.14
N GLY A 169 -7.82 -16.76 15.14
CA GLY A 169 -6.69 -16.17 14.40
C GLY A 169 -7.09 -14.82 13.79
N SER A 170 -6.10 -14.01 13.46
CA SER A 170 -6.35 -12.74 12.79
C SER A 170 -6.35 -12.95 11.28
N THR A 171 -7.46 -12.66 10.63
CA THR A 171 -7.55 -12.70 9.18
C THR A 171 -7.17 -11.38 8.51
N SER A 172 -7.16 -10.28 9.24
CA SER A 172 -7.00 -8.94 8.65
C SER A 172 -6.04 -8.02 9.41
N MET A 173 -5.18 -8.61 10.22
CA MET A 173 -4.09 -7.95 10.92
C MET A 173 -2.87 -8.88 10.95
N PHE A 174 -1.71 -8.38 10.53
CA PHE A 174 -0.48 -9.17 10.41
C PHE A 174 0.57 -8.70 11.40
N LEU A 175 1.53 -9.58 11.71
CA LEU A 175 2.80 -9.21 12.30
C LEU A 175 3.87 -9.21 11.20
N ARG A 176 4.39 -8.04 10.87
CA ARG A 176 5.61 -7.93 10.08
C ARG A 176 6.79 -8.24 10.98
N LEU A 177 7.71 -9.03 10.45
CA LEU A 177 8.89 -9.52 11.15
C LEU A 177 10.14 -8.95 10.48
N ALA A 178 10.94 -8.23 11.22
CA ALA A 178 12.19 -7.72 10.67
C ALA A 178 13.20 -7.42 11.78
N ARG A 179 14.47 -7.43 11.41
CA ARG A 179 15.58 -6.98 12.21
C ARG A 179 16.32 -5.84 11.52
N ASP A 180 17.09 -5.10 12.28
CA ASP A 180 17.98 -4.08 11.74
C ASP A 180 19.22 -4.71 11.07
N ALA A 181 19.91 -3.92 10.25
CA ALA A 181 21.15 -4.30 9.60
C ALA A 181 22.26 -4.62 10.62
N GLY A 182 22.80 -5.83 10.56
CA GLY A 182 23.87 -6.30 11.45
C GLY A 182 25.27 -6.13 10.85
N SER A 183 25.41 -6.11 9.51
CA SER A 183 26.72 -6.04 8.83
C SER A 183 26.89 -4.74 8.02
N ALA A 184 28.10 -4.49 7.55
CA ALA A 184 28.39 -3.34 6.67
C ALA A 184 27.70 -3.49 5.31
N GLU A 185 27.64 -4.70 4.75
CA GLU A 185 26.96 -5.02 3.50
C GLU A 185 25.46 -4.81 3.62
N GLU A 186 24.86 -5.22 4.73
CA GLU A 186 23.44 -5.00 5.02
C GLU A 186 23.14 -3.49 5.13
N LYS A 187 23.98 -2.72 5.82
CA LYS A 187 23.84 -1.25 5.89
C LYS A 187 23.94 -0.59 4.52
N ALA A 188 24.87 -1.07 3.67
CA ALA A 188 24.99 -0.58 2.30
C ALA A 188 23.74 -0.91 1.46
N ALA A 189 23.15 -2.11 1.62
CA ALA A 189 21.94 -2.49 0.92
C ALA A 189 20.72 -1.61 1.30
N LEU A 190 20.62 -1.18 2.57
CA LEU A 190 19.62 -0.19 2.99
C LEU A 190 19.91 1.19 2.37
N ALA A 191 21.16 1.67 2.43
CA ALA A 191 21.55 2.97 1.88
C ALA A 191 21.31 3.05 0.35
N ASP A 192 21.47 1.93 -0.36
CA ASP A 192 21.18 1.81 -1.80
C ASP A 192 19.68 1.60 -2.10
N HIS A 193 18.81 1.63 -1.11
CA HIS A 193 17.37 1.31 -1.20
C HIS A 193 17.07 -0.06 -1.86
N LYS A 194 18.03 -1.00 -1.81
CA LYS A 194 17.85 -2.37 -2.33
C LYS A 194 16.93 -3.20 -1.45
N LEU A 195 17.01 -2.96 -0.15
CA LEU A 195 16.14 -3.55 0.87
C LEU A 195 15.62 -2.44 1.78
N LEU A 196 14.48 -2.65 2.41
CA LEU A 196 13.88 -1.72 3.36
C LEU A 196 14.16 -2.10 4.81
N ASN A 197 14.38 -3.40 5.05
CA ASN A 197 14.78 -4.03 6.32
C ASN A 197 15.25 -5.46 6.03
N PHE A 198 15.54 -6.23 7.07
CA PHE A 198 15.95 -7.63 6.95
C PHE A 198 14.90 -8.54 7.59
N PRO A 199 14.32 -9.48 6.84
CA PRO A 199 13.38 -10.46 7.37
C PRO A 199 13.98 -11.30 8.52
N ASP A 200 13.12 -11.90 9.35
CA ASP A 200 13.55 -12.96 10.27
C ASP A 200 14.11 -14.14 9.47
N PRO A 201 15.27 -14.70 9.87
CA PRO A 201 15.91 -15.77 9.09
C PRO A 201 15.14 -17.08 9.07
N VAL A 202 14.19 -17.29 10.00
CA VAL A 202 13.36 -18.49 10.10
C VAL A 202 11.97 -18.27 9.53
N TYR A 203 11.36 -17.10 9.78
CA TYR A 203 9.96 -16.81 9.53
C TYR A 203 9.71 -15.79 8.40
N GLY A 204 10.74 -15.30 7.75
CA GLY A 204 10.58 -14.31 6.67
C GLY A 204 10.17 -12.92 7.18
N ALA A 205 9.48 -12.16 6.35
CA ALA A 205 9.10 -10.77 6.60
C ALA A 205 7.73 -10.61 7.27
N GLN A 206 6.94 -11.69 7.33
CA GLN A 206 5.57 -11.69 7.89
C GLN A 206 5.25 -13.03 8.52
N LEU A 207 4.63 -13.00 9.71
CA LEU A 207 4.12 -14.22 10.33
C LEU A 207 2.91 -14.75 9.55
N GLN A 208 3.00 -15.97 9.04
CA GLN A 208 1.96 -16.66 8.29
C GLN A 208 1.33 -17.76 9.14
N ASP A 209 0.13 -17.50 9.65
CA ASP A 209 -0.55 -18.34 10.62
C ASP A 209 -1.26 -19.56 10.01
N LEU A 210 -1.43 -19.61 8.70
CA LEU A 210 -2.06 -20.70 7.96
C LEU A 210 -1.07 -21.43 7.04
N ALA A 211 -1.37 -22.70 6.75
CA ALA A 211 -0.59 -23.54 5.85
C ALA A 211 -1.48 -24.43 5.00
N VAL A 212 -0.96 -24.87 3.85
CA VAL A 212 -1.60 -25.93 3.05
C VAL A 212 -1.51 -27.29 3.77
N PRO A 213 -2.38 -28.27 3.43
CA PRO A 213 -2.31 -29.60 4.02
C PRO A 213 -0.91 -30.22 3.92
N GLY A 214 -0.42 -30.75 5.05
CA GLY A 214 0.92 -31.33 5.16
C GLY A 214 1.98 -30.42 5.78
N LEU A 215 1.71 -29.12 5.88
CA LEU A 215 2.56 -28.16 6.60
C LEU A 215 1.90 -27.65 7.87
N LYS A 216 2.70 -27.00 8.69
CA LYS A 216 2.25 -26.26 9.88
C LYS A 216 2.32 -24.76 9.60
N GLY A 217 1.35 -24.00 10.11
CA GLY A 217 1.46 -22.55 10.20
C GLY A 217 2.68 -22.14 11.04
N GLU A 218 3.16 -20.95 10.85
CA GLU A 218 4.37 -20.44 11.51
C GLU A 218 4.18 -20.17 12.99
N GLY A 219 2.99 -19.78 13.37
CA GLY A 219 2.62 -19.45 14.74
C GLY A 219 1.30 -18.72 14.77
N ARG A 220 0.92 -18.26 15.95
CA ARG A 220 -0.33 -17.50 16.14
C ARG A 220 -0.03 -16.18 16.81
N MET A 221 -0.46 -15.08 16.22
CA MET A 221 -0.43 -13.78 16.88
C MET A 221 -1.43 -13.74 18.03
N ARG A 222 -0.96 -13.24 19.18
CA ARG A 222 -1.79 -12.88 20.33
C ARG A 222 -1.61 -11.41 20.65
N VAL A 223 -2.69 -10.74 21.00
CA VAL A 223 -2.69 -9.37 21.47
C VAL A 223 -3.37 -9.29 22.85
N ASP A 224 -2.65 -8.77 23.83
CA ASP A 224 -3.18 -8.42 25.14
C ASP A 224 -3.23 -6.90 25.27
N TYR A 225 -4.24 -6.37 25.95
CA TYR A 225 -4.42 -4.94 26.11
C TYR A 225 -4.30 -4.50 27.56
N GLN A 226 -3.53 -3.44 27.77
CA GLN A 226 -3.47 -2.74 29.05
C GLN A 226 -4.21 -1.41 28.92
N GLU A 227 -5.19 -1.18 29.80
CA GLU A 227 -5.94 0.07 29.85
C GLU A 227 -5.09 1.22 30.42
N GLN A 228 -5.12 2.37 29.74
CA GLN A 228 -4.46 3.61 30.17
C GLN A 228 -5.49 4.74 30.20
N LYS A 229 -5.66 5.39 31.35
CA LYS A 229 -6.60 6.50 31.50
C LYS A 229 -5.95 7.84 31.15
N VAL A 230 -6.66 8.62 30.34
CA VAL A 230 -6.32 10.00 30.02
C VAL A 230 -7.45 10.90 30.53
N THR A 231 -7.12 11.90 31.35
CA THR A 231 -8.10 12.90 31.82
C THR A 231 -8.03 14.11 30.92
N LEU A 232 -9.18 14.51 30.36
CA LEU A 232 -9.33 15.69 29.51
C LEU A 232 -9.45 16.94 30.36
N GLY A 233 -9.33 18.13 29.72
CA GLY A 233 -9.37 19.42 30.41
C GLY A 233 -10.64 19.71 31.20
N ASP A 234 -11.76 19.11 30.84
CA ASP A 234 -13.05 19.22 31.56
C ASP A 234 -13.27 18.11 32.63
N GLY A 235 -12.26 17.30 32.90
CA GLY A 235 -12.35 16.20 33.87
C GLY A 235 -12.88 14.87 33.28
N THR A 236 -13.32 14.85 32.01
CA THR A 236 -13.74 13.60 31.35
C THR A 236 -12.57 12.61 31.29
N VAL A 237 -12.80 11.34 31.64
CA VAL A 237 -11.79 10.29 31.60
C VAL A 237 -12.04 9.39 30.39
N VAL A 238 -11.02 9.28 29.52
CA VAL A 238 -11.02 8.36 28.36
C VAL A 238 -10.06 7.21 28.67
N SER A 239 -10.51 5.97 28.45
CA SER A 239 -9.67 4.78 28.60
C SER A 239 -9.09 4.37 27.26
N LEU A 240 -7.78 4.41 27.13
CA LEU A 240 -7.03 3.98 25.94
C LEU A 240 -6.54 2.54 26.15
N ARG A 241 -6.35 1.78 25.05
CA ARG A 241 -5.82 0.42 25.07
C ARG A 241 -4.40 0.39 24.55
N LYS A 242 -3.40 0.07 25.41
CA LYS A 242 -2.03 -0.21 24.97
C LYS A 242 -1.88 -1.69 24.63
N PRO A 243 -1.64 -2.06 23.34
CA PRO A 243 -1.47 -3.45 22.97
C PRO A 243 -0.09 -3.97 23.32
N ARG A 244 -0.02 -5.29 23.59
CA ARG A 244 1.20 -6.09 23.66
C ARG A 244 1.02 -7.28 22.74
N TYR A 245 1.95 -7.46 21.80
CA TYR A 245 1.94 -8.55 20.84
C TYR A 245 2.90 -9.64 21.22
N THR A 246 2.47 -10.90 21.09
CA THR A 246 3.28 -12.10 21.25
C THR A 246 2.93 -13.11 20.16
N ILE A 247 3.82 -14.06 19.93
CA ILE A 247 3.56 -15.19 19.02
C ILE A 247 3.53 -16.46 19.86
N GLU A 248 2.45 -17.22 19.74
CA GLU A 248 2.27 -18.53 20.34
C GLU A 248 2.47 -19.63 19.31
N ASN A 249 2.87 -20.83 19.77
CA ASN A 249 2.95 -22.04 18.97
C ASN A 249 3.87 -21.92 17.73
N LEU A 250 5.05 -21.32 17.89
CA LEU A 250 6.05 -21.24 16.82
C LEU A 250 6.33 -22.62 16.21
N GLY A 251 6.12 -22.76 14.89
CA GLY A 251 6.16 -24.03 14.17
C GLY A 251 7.57 -24.47 13.71
N TYR A 252 8.52 -23.52 13.58
CA TYR A 252 9.81 -23.73 12.91
C TYR A 252 11.03 -23.36 13.79
N GLY A 253 10.84 -23.23 15.10
CA GLY A 253 11.90 -22.87 16.04
C GLY A 253 11.76 -21.46 16.61
N PRO A 254 12.77 -20.93 17.32
CA PRO A 254 12.71 -19.59 17.88
C PRO A 254 12.94 -18.51 16.81
N LEU A 255 12.36 -17.33 17.02
CA LEU A 255 12.71 -16.11 16.28
C LEU A 255 14.17 -15.71 16.55
N ASP A 256 14.80 -15.00 15.60
CA ASP A 256 16.04 -14.25 15.91
C ASP A 256 15.73 -13.25 17.05
N PRO A 257 16.56 -13.21 18.13
CA PRO A 257 16.32 -12.31 19.26
C PRO A 257 16.26 -10.81 18.89
N ARG A 258 16.76 -10.43 17.72
CA ARG A 258 16.72 -9.05 17.21
C ARG A 258 15.45 -8.76 16.41
N THR A 259 14.64 -9.77 16.11
CA THR A 259 13.42 -9.58 15.32
C THR A 259 12.38 -8.77 16.10
N THR A 260 11.94 -7.68 15.51
CA THR A 260 10.84 -6.84 15.98
C THR A 260 9.51 -7.32 15.45
N LEU A 261 8.45 -7.18 16.24
CA LEU A 261 7.07 -7.50 15.87
C LEU A 261 6.32 -6.21 15.54
N SER A 262 5.95 -6.03 14.29
CA SER A 262 5.26 -4.82 13.83
C SER A 262 3.83 -5.16 13.37
N PRO A 263 2.81 -4.84 14.18
CA PRO A 263 1.42 -5.11 13.82
C PRO A 263 0.94 -4.20 12.71
N ARG A 264 0.24 -4.77 11.73
CA ARG A 264 -0.29 -4.05 10.56
C ARG A 264 -1.75 -4.44 10.34
N LEU A 265 -2.63 -3.51 10.65
CA LEU A 265 -4.04 -3.64 10.31
C LEU A 265 -4.25 -3.35 8.83
N THR A 266 -5.06 -4.16 8.17
CA THR A 266 -5.49 -3.93 6.78
C THR A 266 -6.11 -2.54 6.64
N PRO A 267 -5.61 -1.65 5.76
CA PRO A 267 -6.17 -0.32 5.52
C PRO A 267 -7.35 -0.35 4.53
N PRO A 268 -8.20 0.69 4.47
CA PRO A 268 -9.22 0.81 3.43
C PRO A 268 -8.60 1.04 2.05
N MET A 269 -9.30 0.61 0.99
CA MET A 269 -8.79 0.59 -0.40
C MET A 269 -9.21 1.80 -1.24
N ILE A 270 -10.08 2.68 -0.74
CA ILE A 270 -10.64 3.79 -1.52
C ILE A 270 -9.59 4.84 -1.90
N GLY A 271 -9.68 5.38 -3.11
CA GLY A 271 -8.88 6.50 -3.58
C GLY A 271 -7.40 6.22 -3.84
N LEU A 272 -6.95 4.96 -3.78
CA LEU A 272 -5.53 4.62 -3.94
C LEU A 272 -4.96 5.12 -5.28
N GLY A 273 -5.71 4.99 -6.39
CA GLY A 273 -5.25 5.48 -7.68
C GLY A 273 -5.09 7.00 -7.72
N LEU A 274 -5.91 7.75 -6.97
CA LEU A 274 -5.74 9.20 -6.84
C LEU A 274 -4.45 9.54 -6.07
N ILE A 275 -4.14 8.79 -5.00
CA ILE A 275 -2.87 8.94 -4.26
C ILE A 275 -1.68 8.66 -5.16
N GLU A 276 -1.75 7.61 -5.98
CA GLU A 276 -0.69 7.25 -6.93
C GLU A 276 -0.40 8.38 -7.92
N GLN A 277 -1.39 9.20 -8.25
CA GLN A 277 -1.29 10.31 -9.21
C GLN A 277 -1.00 11.68 -8.57
N ILE A 278 -0.79 11.80 -7.27
CA ILE A 278 -0.26 13.03 -6.68
C ILE A 278 1.20 13.19 -7.15
N ALA A 279 1.57 14.35 -7.65
CA ALA A 279 2.95 14.58 -8.07
C ALA A 279 3.93 14.45 -6.88
N PRO A 280 5.07 13.77 -7.05
CA PRO A 280 6.07 13.72 -5.98
C PRO A 280 6.46 15.09 -5.44
N ALA A 281 6.58 16.08 -6.33
CA ALA A 281 6.90 17.46 -5.96
C ALA A 281 5.90 18.08 -4.98
N ASP A 282 4.61 17.76 -5.11
CA ASP A 282 3.58 18.31 -4.23
C ASP A 282 3.65 17.69 -2.82
N ILE A 283 4.02 16.41 -2.71
CA ILE A 283 4.25 15.75 -1.41
C ILE A 283 5.54 16.30 -0.78
N LEU A 284 6.62 16.35 -1.55
CA LEU A 284 7.93 16.82 -1.07
C LEU A 284 7.91 18.31 -0.66
N ALA A 285 6.97 19.11 -1.18
CA ALA A 285 6.80 20.50 -0.77
C ALA A 285 6.34 20.66 0.68
N HIS A 286 5.81 19.60 1.31
CA HIS A 286 5.42 19.57 2.72
C HIS A 286 6.52 18.98 3.62
N ALA A 287 7.62 18.46 3.05
CA ALA A 287 8.70 17.86 3.83
C ALA A 287 9.60 18.93 4.43
N ASP A 288 9.85 18.83 5.73
CA ASP A 288 10.85 19.63 6.45
C ASP A 288 11.67 18.76 7.42
N PRO A 289 12.50 17.83 6.89
CA PRO A 289 13.21 16.84 7.71
C PRO A 289 14.13 17.44 8.78
N ASP A 290 14.49 18.71 8.64
CA ASP A 290 15.37 19.43 9.55
C ASP A 290 14.62 20.38 10.51
N ASP A 291 13.27 20.38 10.47
CA ASP A 291 12.39 21.30 11.27
C ASP A 291 12.87 22.76 11.19
N ARG A 292 13.04 23.28 9.95
CA ARG A 292 13.64 24.60 9.70
C ARG A 292 12.76 25.75 10.15
N ASP A 293 11.44 25.55 10.14
CA ASP A 293 10.48 26.55 10.62
C ASP A 293 10.28 26.49 12.14
N GLY A 294 10.81 25.44 12.81
CA GLY A 294 10.82 25.31 14.27
C GLY A 294 9.45 24.99 14.88
N ASP A 295 8.51 24.46 14.09
CA ASP A 295 7.18 24.11 14.59
C ASP A 295 7.14 22.77 15.34
N GLY A 296 8.19 21.95 15.18
CA GLY A 296 8.39 20.64 15.78
C GLY A 296 7.78 19.51 14.95
N ILE A 297 7.54 19.73 13.66
CA ILE A 297 6.99 18.75 12.71
C ILE A 297 7.91 18.63 11.52
N SER A 298 8.60 17.48 11.39
CA SER A 298 9.59 17.29 10.33
C SER A 298 8.98 16.88 9.01
N GLY A 299 8.14 15.88 8.98
CA GLY A 299 7.57 15.31 7.76
C GLY A 299 8.65 14.82 6.80
N ARG A 300 8.98 13.51 6.81
CA ARG A 300 10.04 12.95 5.96
C ARG A 300 9.48 12.04 4.87
N PRO A 301 10.00 12.07 3.62
CA PRO A 301 9.64 11.09 2.62
C PRO A 301 10.25 9.72 2.95
N ASN A 302 9.56 8.61 2.65
CA ASN A 302 10.22 7.31 2.53
C ASN A 302 10.66 7.12 1.09
N ILE A 303 11.97 6.96 0.88
CA ILE A 303 12.55 6.74 -0.45
C ILE A 303 12.72 5.25 -0.63
N VAL A 304 12.16 4.73 -1.72
CA VAL A 304 12.09 3.29 -1.99
C VAL A 304 12.51 2.98 -3.43
N ARG A 305 12.87 1.74 -3.68
CA ARG A 305 13.09 1.26 -5.04
C ARG A 305 11.80 0.62 -5.56
N ASP A 306 11.27 1.14 -6.63
CA ASP A 306 10.14 0.54 -7.35
C ASP A 306 10.56 -0.79 -7.98
N ALA A 307 9.87 -1.86 -7.65
CA ALA A 307 10.23 -3.21 -8.08
C ALA A 307 10.05 -3.44 -9.60
N LEU A 308 9.21 -2.64 -10.26
CA LEU A 308 8.95 -2.76 -11.70
C LEU A 308 9.99 -2.06 -12.55
N SER A 309 10.26 -0.81 -12.23
CA SER A 309 11.19 0.05 -12.99
C SER A 309 12.63 -0.04 -12.50
N GLY A 310 12.85 -0.52 -11.27
CA GLY A 310 14.14 -0.45 -10.59
C GLY A 310 14.56 0.96 -10.17
N ALA A 311 13.70 1.97 -10.43
CA ALA A 311 14.00 3.36 -10.08
C ALA A 311 13.85 3.62 -8.59
N VAL A 312 14.72 4.47 -8.05
CA VAL A 312 14.56 5.04 -6.71
C VAL A 312 13.52 6.15 -6.79
N THR A 313 12.48 6.07 -5.96
CA THR A 313 11.32 6.97 -6.03
C THR A 313 10.67 7.15 -4.66
N LEU A 314 9.64 8.00 -4.60
CA LEU A 314 8.86 8.25 -3.40
C LEU A 314 7.91 7.06 -3.09
N GLY A 315 8.04 6.50 -1.90
CA GLY A 315 7.07 5.54 -1.36
C GLY A 315 5.76 6.23 -0.99
N ARG A 316 4.64 5.54 -1.18
CA ARG A 316 3.28 6.11 -1.00
C ARG A 316 2.34 5.21 -0.25
N PHE A 317 2.51 3.89 -0.39
CA PHE A 317 1.57 2.90 0.13
C PHE A 317 2.16 2.11 1.29
N GLY A 318 1.27 1.45 2.04
CA GLY A 318 1.60 0.85 3.32
C GLY A 318 1.66 1.86 4.47
N TRP A 319 1.71 1.37 5.69
CA TRP A 319 1.70 2.19 6.91
C TRP A 319 2.97 3.03 7.11
N LYS A 320 4.08 2.62 6.50
CA LYS A 320 5.38 3.34 6.51
C LYS A 320 5.81 3.80 5.12
N ALA A 321 4.87 3.98 4.18
CA ALA A 321 5.15 4.41 2.81
C ALA A 321 6.20 3.52 2.10
N GLN A 322 6.13 2.19 2.27
CA GLN A 322 7.17 1.28 1.81
C GLN A 322 7.06 0.87 0.34
N THR A 323 5.95 1.15 -0.35
CA THR A 323 5.77 0.81 -1.77
C THR A 323 5.42 2.03 -2.61
N ALA A 324 5.92 2.06 -3.84
CA ALA A 324 5.77 3.21 -4.75
C ALA A 324 4.47 3.19 -5.54
N SER A 325 3.96 1.99 -5.89
CA SER A 325 2.82 1.80 -6.79
C SER A 325 1.82 0.78 -6.22
N ILE A 326 0.57 0.88 -6.70
CA ILE A 326 -0.49 -0.08 -6.34
C ILE A 326 -0.16 -1.46 -6.91
N ARG A 327 0.46 -1.53 -8.09
CA ARG A 327 0.86 -2.81 -8.68
C ARG A 327 1.90 -3.52 -7.81
N GLN A 328 2.91 -2.80 -7.34
CA GLN A 328 3.89 -3.37 -6.41
C GLN A 328 3.22 -3.80 -5.09
N GLN A 329 2.36 -2.96 -4.51
CA GLN A 329 1.61 -3.30 -3.29
C GLN A 329 0.75 -4.57 -3.47
N ALA A 330 0.13 -4.75 -4.65
CA ALA A 330 -0.63 -5.95 -4.97
C ALA A 330 0.28 -7.18 -5.10
N ALA A 331 1.45 -7.05 -5.75
CA ALA A 331 2.43 -8.13 -5.88
C ALA A 331 2.99 -8.57 -4.52
N ASP A 332 3.30 -7.59 -3.64
CA ASP A 332 3.74 -7.85 -2.27
C ASP A 332 2.67 -8.60 -1.45
N ALA A 333 1.38 -8.24 -1.64
CA ALA A 333 0.26 -8.91 -0.99
C ALA A 333 0.01 -10.33 -1.54
N PHE A 334 0.14 -10.53 -2.86
CA PHE A 334 0.08 -11.87 -3.43
C PHE A 334 1.17 -12.79 -2.86
N ALA A 335 2.41 -12.30 -2.75
CA ALA A 335 3.53 -13.08 -2.23
C ALA A 335 3.46 -13.27 -0.71
N GLY A 336 3.20 -12.20 0.06
CA GLY A 336 3.22 -12.24 1.53
C GLY A 336 1.95 -12.79 2.14
N ASP A 337 0.76 -12.37 1.66
CA ASP A 337 -0.50 -12.67 2.33
C ASP A 337 -1.15 -13.96 1.81
N ILE A 338 -0.97 -14.28 0.52
CA ILE A 338 -1.56 -15.45 -0.17
C ILE A 338 -0.48 -16.49 -0.51
N GLY A 339 0.80 -16.10 -0.51
CA GLY A 339 1.95 -16.98 -0.77
C GLY A 339 2.12 -17.38 -2.23
N ILE A 340 1.60 -16.63 -3.20
CA ILE A 340 1.64 -16.96 -4.64
C ILE A 340 2.54 -16.02 -5.43
N SER A 341 3.11 -16.55 -6.51
CA SER A 341 4.01 -15.79 -7.38
C SER A 341 3.28 -14.84 -8.33
N THR A 342 3.96 -13.73 -8.64
CA THR A 342 3.65 -12.79 -9.72
C THR A 342 4.88 -12.60 -10.60
N SER A 343 4.78 -11.84 -11.69
CA SER A 343 5.98 -11.47 -12.48
C SER A 343 6.97 -10.62 -11.68
N GLU A 344 6.46 -9.82 -10.75
CA GLU A 344 7.23 -8.94 -9.86
C GLU A 344 7.84 -9.70 -8.68
N MET A 345 7.13 -10.71 -8.19
CA MET A 345 7.51 -11.59 -7.08
C MET A 345 7.47 -13.05 -7.54
N PRO A 346 8.54 -13.56 -8.21
CA PRO A 346 8.46 -14.83 -8.95
C PRO A 346 8.52 -16.10 -8.10
N LYS A 347 8.73 -15.99 -6.78
CA LYS A 347 8.81 -17.15 -5.89
C LYS A 347 7.42 -17.73 -5.61
N HIS A 348 7.18 -18.98 -5.99
CA HIS A 348 5.92 -19.68 -5.76
C HIS A 348 5.74 -20.21 -4.33
N TRP A 349 6.75 -20.08 -3.50
CA TRP A 349 6.71 -20.42 -2.07
C TRP A 349 6.54 -19.18 -1.17
N GLY A 350 6.18 -18.04 -1.77
CA GLY A 350 5.95 -16.79 -1.02
C GLY A 350 7.16 -16.36 -0.21
N ASP A 351 6.96 -16.21 1.09
CA ASP A 351 7.96 -15.72 2.06
C ASP A 351 8.74 -16.83 2.79
N CYS A 352 8.56 -18.11 2.39
CA CYS A 352 9.27 -19.23 3.02
C CYS A 352 10.78 -19.08 2.93
N THR A 353 11.46 -19.44 4.01
CA THR A 353 12.91 -19.30 4.18
C THR A 353 13.64 -20.64 4.01
N GLU A 354 14.96 -20.59 3.95
CA GLU A 354 15.83 -21.81 3.91
C GLU A 354 15.68 -22.69 5.16
N ALA A 355 15.16 -22.18 6.27
CA ALA A 355 14.84 -22.95 7.46
C ALA A 355 13.56 -23.79 7.28
N GLN A 356 12.72 -23.46 6.33
CA GLN A 356 11.41 -24.06 6.07
C GLN A 356 11.45 -24.98 4.82
N LYS A 357 12.33 -25.97 4.82
CA LYS A 357 12.61 -26.82 3.66
C LYS A 357 11.39 -27.51 3.07
N ASP A 358 10.47 -27.96 3.93
CA ASP A 358 9.24 -28.61 3.47
C ASP A 358 8.34 -27.60 2.73
N CYS A 359 8.33 -26.34 3.14
CA CYS A 359 7.66 -25.27 2.43
C CYS A 359 8.25 -25.03 1.04
N LEU A 360 9.57 -24.92 0.94
CA LEU A 360 10.27 -24.72 -0.33
C LEU A 360 10.06 -25.89 -1.32
N ALA A 361 9.74 -27.08 -0.82
CA ALA A 361 9.52 -28.28 -1.61
C ALA A 361 8.06 -28.46 -2.11
N MET A 362 7.14 -27.59 -1.69
CA MET A 362 5.74 -27.71 -2.07
C MET A 362 5.52 -27.45 -3.57
N PRO A 363 4.55 -28.13 -4.20
CA PRO A 363 4.24 -27.93 -5.62
C PRO A 363 3.64 -26.53 -5.84
N ASN A 364 3.94 -25.94 -7.02
CA ASN A 364 3.33 -24.69 -7.46
C ASN A 364 2.09 -24.92 -8.32
N GLY A 365 1.29 -23.86 -8.48
CA GLY A 365 0.10 -23.81 -9.33
C GLY A 365 0.30 -23.10 -10.67
N VAL A 366 1.55 -22.90 -11.11
CA VAL A 366 1.86 -22.19 -12.36
C VAL A 366 1.25 -22.88 -13.57
N GLN A 367 0.39 -22.17 -14.27
CA GLN A 367 -0.22 -22.61 -15.53
C GLN A 367 0.59 -22.07 -16.70
N GLN A 368 1.58 -22.79 -17.18
CA GLN A 368 2.54 -22.33 -18.23
C GLN A 368 1.87 -21.73 -19.46
N ARG A 369 0.66 -22.18 -19.82
CA ARG A 369 -0.15 -21.61 -20.91
C ARG A 369 -0.63 -20.17 -20.64
N LEU A 370 -0.63 -19.73 -19.37
CA LEU A 370 -1.08 -18.40 -18.93
C LEU A 370 0.11 -17.49 -18.55
N GLY A 371 1.29 -18.08 -18.35
CA GLY A 371 2.50 -17.35 -17.97
C GLY A 371 3.40 -18.15 -17.02
N ALA A 372 4.44 -17.49 -16.52
CA ALA A 372 5.46 -18.09 -15.65
C ALA A 372 5.15 -17.90 -14.15
N ALA A 373 4.00 -17.36 -13.80
CA ALA A 373 3.58 -17.09 -12.43
C ALA A 373 2.14 -17.59 -12.20
N GLU A 374 1.78 -17.82 -10.95
CA GLU A 374 0.45 -18.25 -10.52
C GLU A 374 -0.59 -17.14 -10.71
N ALA A 375 -0.20 -15.89 -10.41
CA ALA A 375 -0.93 -14.69 -10.80
C ALA A 375 -0.23 -14.01 -11.99
N PRO A 376 -0.50 -14.45 -13.24
CA PRO A 376 0.15 -13.91 -14.44
C PRO A 376 -0.25 -12.45 -14.70
N PRO A 377 0.45 -11.73 -15.60
CA PRO A 377 0.21 -10.31 -15.87
C PRO A 377 -1.26 -9.91 -16.06
N PRO A 378 -2.13 -10.66 -16.78
CA PRO A 378 -3.54 -10.28 -16.90
C PRO A 378 -4.30 -10.27 -15.56
N VAL A 379 -3.95 -11.15 -14.62
CA VAL A 379 -4.53 -11.15 -13.25
C VAL A 379 -4.06 -9.90 -12.50
N MET A 380 -2.76 -9.62 -12.55
CA MET A 380 -2.16 -8.44 -11.94
C MET A 380 -2.74 -7.14 -12.50
N ASP A 381 -2.93 -7.05 -13.81
CA ASP A 381 -3.50 -5.88 -14.49
C ASP A 381 -4.93 -5.61 -13.99
N LEU A 382 -5.76 -6.64 -13.91
CA LEU A 382 -7.14 -6.53 -13.47
C LEU A 382 -7.26 -6.17 -11.98
N VAL A 383 -6.47 -6.80 -11.11
CA VAL A 383 -6.46 -6.48 -9.67
C VAL A 383 -5.93 -5.06 -9.42
N THR A 384 -4.88 -4.66 -10.15
CA THR A 384 -4.33 -3.30 -10.08
C THR A 384 -5.37 -2.28 -10.54
N PHE A 385 -6.03 -2.51 -11.68
CA PHE A 385 -7.07 -1.62 -12.20
C PHE A 385 -8.25 -1.48 -11.22
N TYR A 386 -8.69 -2.59 -10.63
CA TYR A 386 -9.72 -2.57 -9.58
C TYR A 386 -9.31 -1.69 -8.41
N SER A 387 -8.12 -1.93 -7.85
CA SER A 387 -7.61 -1.20 -6.68
C SER A 387 -7.40 0.30 -6.98
N GLN A 388 -6.98 0.65 -8.20
CA GLN A 388 -6.82 2.04 -8.64
C GLN A 388 -8.16 2.79 -8.80
N ASN A 389 -9.25 2.08 -9.07
CA ASN A 389 -10.53 2.70 -9.43
C ASN A 389 -11.63 2.54 -8.36
N LEU A 390 -11.27 2.15 -7.13
CA LEU A 390 -12.18 2.23 -5.98
C LEU A 390 -12.42 3.70 -5.61
N ALA A 391 -13.68 4.12 -5.73
CA ALA A 391 -14.08 5.51 -5.56
C ALA A 391 -14.00 5.96 -4.09
N VAL A 392 -13.62 7.21 -3.88
CA VAL A 392 -13.83 7.90 -2.60
C VAL A 392 -15.33 8.27 -2.49
N PRO A 393 -16.02 7.94 -1.38
CA PRO A 393 -17.41 8.38 -1.18
C PRO A 393 -17.54 9.89 -1.10
N ALA A 394 -18.67 10.44 -1.50
CA ALA A 394 -18.97 11.85 -1.31
C ALA A 394 -18.99 12.20 0.19
N ARG A 395 -18.46 13.37 0.52
CA ARG A 395 -18.48 13.87 1.88
C ARG A 395 -19.91 14.19 2.34
N ARG A 396 -20.19 13.97 3.61
CA ARG A 396 -21.53 14.12 4.19
C ARG A 396 -21.65 15.40 5.00
N ASN A 397 -22.86 15.98 5.06
CA ASN A 397 -23.21 17.07 5.97
C ASN A 397 -22.31 18.33 5.87
N ILE A 398 -21.64 18.60 4.77
CA ILE A 398 -20.58 19.62 4.63
C ILE A 398 -21.01 21.04 5.01
N GLY A 399 -22.30 21.38 4.90
CA GLY A 399 -22.83 22.70 5.22
C GLY A 399 -23.45 22.81 6.61
N LYS A 400 -23.44 21.74 7.42
CA LYS A 400 -23.96 21.80 8.78
C LYS A 400 -23.06 22.66 9.69
N PRO A 401 -23.61 23.52 10.53
CA PRO A 401 -22.83 24.42 11.39
C PRO A 401 -21.82 23.70 12.29
N ASP A 402 -22.19 22.54 12.84
CA ASP A 402 -21.31 21.72 13.69
C ASP A 402 -20.15 21.09 12.91
N VAL A 403 -20.38 20.69 11.65
CA VAL A 403 -19.33 20.17 10.76
C VAL A 403 -18.37 21.29 10.33
N LEU A 404 -18.88 22.48 10.05
CA LEU A 404 -18.06 23.67 9.74
C LEU A 404 -17.24 24.13 10.96
N ALA A 405 -17.84 24.13 12.16
CA ALA A 405 -17.13 24.38 13.41
C ALA A 405 -16.02 23.32 13.63
N GLY A 406 -16.30 22.05 13.38
CA GLY A 406 -15.31 20.98 13.47
C GLY A 406 -14.17 21.11 12.46
N LYS A 407 -14.46 21.58 11.24
CA LYS A 407 -13.42 21.93 10.26
C LYS A 407 -12.50 23.02 10.81
N LYS A 408 -13.07 24.05 11.43
CA LYS A 408 -12.31 25.12 12.09
C LYS A 408 -11.41 24.54 13.18
N GLN A 409 -11.93 23.64 14.03
CA GLN A 409 -11.15 23.00 15.09
C GLN A 409 -9.99 22.16 14.53
N LEU A 410 -10.16 21.43 13.41
CA LEU A 410 -9.08 20.70 12.75
C LEU A 410 -7.89 21.62 12.40
N TYR A 411 -8.19 22.84 11.93
CA TYR A 411 -7.18 23.84 11.60
C TYR A 411 -6.55 24.47 12.86
N GLU A 412 -7.37 24.92 13.80
CA GLU A 412 -6.92 25.62 15.02
C GLU A 412 -6.14 24.72 15.97
N MET A 413 -6.47 23.43 16.03
CA MET A 413 -5.72 22.46 16.81
C MET A 413 -4.38 22.06 16.14
N GLY A 414 -4.15 22.48 14.87
CA GLY A 414 -2.91 22.23 14.16
C GLY A 414 -2.84 20.85 13.45
N CYS A 415 -3.96 20.15 13.35
CA CYS A 415 -4.00 18.83 12.69
C CYS A 415 -3.58 18.89 11.21
N ILE A 416 -3.82 20.05 10.54
CA ILE A 416 -3.51 20.23 9.11
C ILE A 416 -2.02 20.29 8.79
N ALA A 417 -1.14 20.36 9.77
CA ALA A 417 0.30 20.32 9.56
C ALA A 417 0.76 18.99 8.94
N CYS A 418 0.14 17.86 9.35
CA CYS A 418 0.31 16.53 8.75
C CYS A 418 -0.90 16.16 7.86
N HIS A 419 -2.13 16.51 8.29
CA HIS A 419 -3.35 16.23 7.54
C HIS A 419 -3.64 17.33 6.52
N THR A 420 -2.72 17.51 5.54
CA THR A 420 -2.84 18.45 4.42
C THR A 420 -4.16 18.22 3.69
N PRO A 421 -5.03 19.27 3.58
CA PRO A 421 -6.39 19.06 3.11
C PRO A 421 -6.50 18.65 1.63
N LYS A 422 -5.69 19.22 0.74
CA LYS A 422 -5.97 19.20 -0.70
C LYS A 422 -4.74 19.00 -1.56
N PHE A 423 -4.92 18.23 -2.66
CA PHE A 423 -3.97 18.13 -3.76
C PHE A 423 -4.68 18.21 -5.12
N VAL A 424 -3.91 18.46 -6.18
CA VAL A 424 -4.35 18.25 -7.56
C VAL A 424 -3.46 17.19 -8.20
N THR A 425 -4.07 16.09 -8.67
CA THR A 425 -3.34 15.00 -9.31
C THR A 425 -2.65 15.43 -10.60
N MET A 426 -1.65 14.67 -11.06
CA MET A 426 -0.92 14.93 -12.29
C MET A 426 -1.87 14.99 -13.51
N ARG A 427 -1.50 15.81 -14.52
CA ARG A 427 -2.24 15.94 -15.77
C ARG A 427 -1.95 14.77 -16.72
N GLY A 428 -0.72 14.35 -16.81
CA GLY A 428 -0.24 13.34 -17.75
C GLY A 428 -0.17 11.93 -17.12
N THR A 429 -1.32 11.35 -16.74
CA THR A 429 -1.39 10.00 -16.15
C THR A 429 -1.99 9.00 -17.15
N PRO A 430 -1.55 7.72 -17.11
CA PRO A 430 -2.14 6.66 -17.91
C PRO A 430 -3.65 6.48 -17.64
N ASN A 431 -4.08 6.62 -16.39
CA ASN A 431 -5.48 6.55 -15.99
C ASN A 431 -6.13 7.94 -16.12
N LYS A 432 -6.82 8.18 -17.23
CA LYS A 432 -7.45 9.47 -17.53
C LYS A 432 -8.50 9.89 -16.51
N ALA A 433 -9.20 8.94 -15.90
CA ALA A 433 -10.20 9.21 -14.87
C ALA A 433 -9.59 9.88 -13.62
N GLN A 434 -8.31 9.68 -13.39
CA GLN A 434 -7.58 10.21 -12.24
C GLN A 434 -6.74 11.45 -12.57
N ALA A 435 -6.73 11.88 -13.85
CA ALA A 435 -5.93 13.01 -14.33
C ALA A 435 -6.52 14.35 -13.89
N PHE A 436 -5.69 15.21 -13.33
CA PHE A 436 -5.98 16.59 -12.97
C PHE A 436 -7.24 16.76 -12.10
N GLN A 437 -7.36 15.93 -11.07
CA GLN A 437 -8.46 15.95 -10.11
C GLN A 437 -8.08 16.75 -8.87
N LEU A 438 -8.95 17.67 -8.42
CA LEU A 438 -8.87 18.28 -7.10
C LEU A 438 -9.43 17.29 -6.08
N ILE A 439 -8.58 16.87 -5.10
CA ILE A 439 -8.90 15.84 -4.12
C ILE A 439 -8.68 16.34 -2.69
N TRP A 440 -9.41 15.74 -1.72
CA TRP A 440 -9.32 16.09 -0.27
C TRP A 440 -8.93 14.86 0.56
N PRO A 441 -7.67 14.40 0.50
CA PRO A 441 -7.23 13.25 1.29
C PRO A 441 -7.06 13.57 2.78
N TYR A 442 -6.81 14.82 3.16
CA TYR A 442 -6.41 15.19 4.51
C TYR A 442 -5.19 14.37 4.96
N SER A 443 -4.11 14.43 4.21
CA SER A 443 -2.83 13.74 4.44
C SER A 443 -1.75 14.40 3.59
N ASP A 444 -0.54 14.53 4.11
CA ASP A 444 0.66 14.91 3.36
C ASP A 444 1.41 13.70 2.78
N PHE A 445 1.04 12.47 3.22
CA PHE A 445 1.69 11.21 2.84
C PHE A 445 3.15 11.08 3.28
N LEU A 446 3.63 11.93 4.17
CA LEU A 446 4.96 11.89 4.75
C LEU A 446 5.00 11.04 6.02
N LEU A 447 6.20 10.71 6.45
CA LEU A 447 6.51 10.04 7.71
C LEU A 447 6.63 11.08 8.82
N HIS A 448 5.99 10.79 9.96
CA HIS A 448 6.09 11.60 11.17
C HIS A 448 6.41 10.72 12.37
N ASP A 449 7.28 11.20 13.24
CA ASP A 449 7.54 10.55 14.52
C ASP A 449 6.33 10.71 15.46
N MET A 450 5.64 9.60 15.70
CA MET A 450 4.43 9.56 16.53
C MET A 450 4.74 9.22 17.99
N GLY A 451 6.01 9.23 18.38
CA GLY A 451 6.48 8.98 19.74
C GLY A 451 6.38 7.51 20.16
N GLU A 452 6.90 7.21 21.36
CA GLU A 452 6.95 5.84 21.93
C GLU A 452 5.58 5.17 22.06
N GLY A 453 4.51 5.97 22.22
CA GLY A 453 3.14 5.44 22.36
C GLY A 453 2.68 4.63 21.16
N LEU A 454 3.06 5.03 19.96
CA LEU A 454 2.73 4.38 18.70
C LEU A 454 3.91 3.62 18.06
N ALA A 455 5.10 3.68 18.63
CA ALA A 455 6.28 3.00 18.10
C ALA A 455 6.11 1.47 18.10
N ASP A 456 6.57 0.83 17.01
CA ASP A 456 6.69 -0.62 16.87
C ASP A 456 8.15 -1.11 16.90
N GLY A 457 9.11 -0.18 16.93
CA GLY A 457 10.53 -0.46 16.93
C GLY A 457 11.09 -0.96 15.61
N GLN A 458 10.26 -1.11 14.56
CA GLN A 458 10.69 -1.66 13.27
C GLN A 458 11.01 -0.57 12.25
N ARG A 459 12.25 -0.55 11.76
CA ARG A 459 12.65 0.26 10.61
C ARG A 459 12.08 -0.31 9.31
N VAL A 460 11.65 0.58 8.39
CA VAL A 460 11.26 0.24 7.01
C VAL A 460 11.76 1.32 6.04
N GLY A 461 12.88 1.09 5.39
CA GLY A 461 13.57 2.10 4.58
C GLY A 461 14.02 3.28 5.45
N GLU A 462 13.60 4.48 5.09
CA GLU A 462 13.89 5.69 5.87
C GLU A 462 13.04 5.81 7.14
N ALA A 463 11.88 5.12 7.20
CA ALA A 463 11.03 5.17 8.36
C ALA A 463 11.68 4.48 9.56
N SER A 464 11.84 5.20 10.67
CA SER A 464 12.26 4.65 11.96
C SER A 464 11.16 3.81 12.63
N GLY A 465 11.47 3.24 13.81
CA GLY A 465 10.51 2.46 14.58
C GLY A 465 9.35 3.27 15.16
N SER A 466 9.46 4.59 15.27
CA SER A 466 8.38 5.48 15.77
C SER A 466 7.66 6.25 14.67
N GLU A 467 8.16 6.21 13.42
CA GLU A 467 7.58 6.96 12.31
C GLU A 467 6.52 6.18 11.54
N TRP A 468 5.46 6.91 11.18
CA TRP A 468 4.32 6.43 10.42
C TRP A 468 3.93 7.42 9.34
N ARG A 469 3.53 6.89 8.17
CA ARG A 469 2.96 7.73 7.12
C ARG A 469 1.58 8.24 7.57
N THR A 470 1.34 9.54 7.39
CA THR A 470 0.01 10.11 7.55
C THR A 470 -0.99 9.42 6.63
N PRO A 471 -1.98 8.65 7.14
CA PRO A 471 -3.00 8.04 6.30
C PRO A 471 -4.02 9.07 5.83
N PRO A 472 -4.65 8.89 4.65
CA PRO A 472 -5.77 9.72 4.23
C PRO A 472 -6.96 9.55 5.19
N LEU A 473 -7.67 10.66 5.47
CA LEU A 473 -8.85 10.65 6.35
C LEU A 473 -10.18 10.48 5.60
N TRP A 474 -10.20 10.56 4.27
CA TRP A 474 -11.44 10.33 3.51
C TRP A 474 -12.04 8.96 3.82
N GLY A 475 -13.37 8.92 3.98
CA GLY A 475 -14.10 7.72 4.34
C GLY A 475 -13.94 7.27 5.80
N ILE A 476 -13.13 7.93 6.64
CA ILE A 476 -12.89 7.50 8.02
C ILE A 476 -14.18 7.44 8.84
N GLY A 477 -15.11 8.36 8.60
CA GLY A 477 -16.43 8.38 9.26
C GLY A 477 -17.38 7.25 8.82
N LEU A 478 -17.04 6.51 7.76
CA LEU A 478 -17.80 5.34 7.28
C LEU A 478 -17.23 4.00 7.75
N THR A 479 -16.14 4.00 8.52
CA THR A 479 -15.47 2.77 8.94
C THR A 479 -16.44 1.79 9.62
N ALA A 480 -17.23 2.24 10.59
CA ALA A 480 -18.21 1.40 11.27
C ALA A 480 -19.36 0.94 10.35
N THR A 481 -19.80 1.80 9.42
CA THR A 481 -20.86 1.46 8.45
C THR A 481 -20.44 0.35 7.50
N VAL A 482 -19.20 0.42 7.00
CA VAL A 482 -18.67 -0.55 6.03
C VAL A 482 -18.25 -1.85 6.71
N ASN A 483 -17.53 -1.79 7.81
CA ASN A 483 -16.92 -2.96 8.46
C ASN A 483 -17.72 -3.54 9.62
N GLY A 484 -18.77 -2.87 10.09
CA GLY A 484 -19.55 -3.27 11.27
C GLY A 484 -18.87 -2.97 12.61
N ASN A 485 -17.66 -2.42 12.58
CA ASN A 485 -16.88 -1.99 13.74
C ASN A 485 -16.03 -0.78 13.38
N ALA A 486 -15.48 -0.11 14.39
CA ALA A 486 -14.60 1.04 14.21
C ALA A 486 -13.29 0.79 14.98
N PHE A 487 -12.26 0.39 14.24
CA PHE A 487 -10.89 0.29 14.76
C PHE A 487 -9.98 1.20 13.95
N TYR A 488 -9.15 1.98 14.64
CA TYR A 488 -8.30 3.00 14.03
C TYR A 488 -6.82 2.77 14.38
N LEU A 489 -5.94 3.54 13.74
CA LEU A 489 -4.49 3.44 13.76
C LEU A 489 -3.98 2.19 13.02
N HIS A 490 -2.65 2.01 13.00
CA HIS A 490 -1.98 0.93 12.26
C HIS A 490 -2.22 -0.47 12.85
N ASP A 491 -2.65 -0.53 14.10
CA ASP A 491 -2.76 -1.76 14.90
C ASP A 491 -4.11 -1.92 15.61
N ALA A 492 -5.12 -1.16 15.20
CA ALA A 492 -6.48 -1.27 15.72
C ALA A 492 -6.66 -0.95 17.21
N ARG A 493 -5.67 -0.33 17.88
CA ARG A 493 -5.77 -0.05 19.32
C ARG A 493 -6.86 0.95 19.69
N ALA A 494 -7.17 1.90 18.82
CA ALA A 494 -8.21 2.90 19.07
C ALA A 494 -9.57 2.40 18.59
N ARG A 495 -10.59 2.51 19.49
CA ARG A 495 -11.98 2.08 19.27
C ARG A 495 -12.88 3.23 18.81
N THR A 496 -12.40 4.47 18.98
CA THR A 496 -13.09 5.69 18.59
C THR A 496 -12.13 6.68 17.95
N LEU A 497 -12.65 7.67 17.23
CA LEU A 497 -11.85 8.76 16.67
C LEU A 497 -11.15 9.56 17.78
N ALA A 498 -11.82 9.78 18.90
CA ALA A 498 -11.23 10.46 20.07
C ALA A 498 -10.03 9.66 20.63
N GLU A 499 -10.16 8.34 20.79
CA GLU A 499 -9.02 7.50 21.20
C GLU A 499 -7.88 7.59 20.19
N ALA A 500 -8.17 7.60 18.88
CA ALA A 500 -7.15 7.72 17.84
C ALA A 500 -6.39 9.06 17.97
N ILE A 501 -7.09 10.18 18.19
CA ILE A 501 -6.46 11.49 18.41
C ILE A 501 -5.60 11.47 19.69
N LEU A 502 -6.10 10.89 20.77
CA LEU A 502 -5.40 10.85 22.06
C LEU A 502 -4.15 9.95 22.06
N TRP A 503 -4.00 9.06 21.07
CA TRP A 503 -2.79 8.27 20.86
C TRP A 503 -1.67 9.04 20.13
N HIS A 504 -1.97 10.19 19.51
CA HIS A 504 -0.94 10.99 18.85
C HIS A 504 0.10 11.47 19.87
N GLY A 505 1.37 11.17 19.62
CA GLY A 505 2.53 11.61 20.40
C GLY A 505 3.58 12.22 19.49
N GLY A 506 4.82 12.42 19.96
CA GLY A 506 5.90 12.96 19.14
C GLY A 506 5.49 14.25 18.44
N GLU A 507 5.59 14.32 17.12
CA GLU A 507 5.19 15.48 16.30
C GLU A 507 3.70 15.81 16.43
N GLY A 508 2.83 14.81 16.65
CA GLY A 508 1.38 15.01 16.88
C GLY A 508 1.00 15.45 18.29
N GLN A 509 1.96 15.52 19.22
CA GLN A 509 1.72 15.80 20.64
C GLN A 509 1.00 17.13 20.88
N LYS A 510 1.42 18.22 20.23
CA LYS A 510 0.83 19.55 20.40
C LYS A 510 -0.65 19.57 19.98
N ALA A 511 -1.00 18.89 18.87
CA ALA A 511 -2.38 18.80 18.38
C ALA A 511 -3.25 17.97 19.33
N ARG A 512 -2.74 16.84 19.82
CA ARG A 512 -3.40 16.00 20.84
C ARG A 512 -3.69 16.80 22.11
N ASP A 513 -2.73 17.56 22.60
CA ASP A 513 -2.87 18.30 23.86
C ASP A 513 -3.88 19.43 23.72
N ARG A 514 -3.95 20.10 22.56
CA ARG A 514 -5.01 21.07 22.25
C ARG A 514 -6.39 20.40 22.22
N PHE A 515 -6.52 19.21 21.60
CA PHE A 515 -7.77 18.45 21.64
C PHE A 515 -8.15 18.05 23.07
N ALA A 516 -7.22 17.53 23.85
CA ALA A 516 -7.46 17.11 25.23
C ALA A 516 -7.86 18.27 26.14
N GLY A 517 -7.27 19.46 25.93
CA GLY A 517 -7.57 20.68 26.68
C GLY A 517 -8.80 21.44 26.20
N ALA A 518 -9.34 21.13 25.01
CA ALA A 518 -10.50 21.83 24.45
C ALA A 518 -11.79 21.54 25.21
N GLY A 519 -12.77 22.45 25.11
CA GLY A 519 -14.12 22.22 25.63
C GLY A 519 -14.84 21.06 24.93
N ALA A 520 -15.79 20.45 25.61
CA ALA A 520 -16.55 19.30 25.06
C ALA A 520 -17.17 19.61 23.70
N ALA A 521 -17.78 20.83 23.55
CA ALA A 521 -18.41 21.24 22.29
C ALA A 521 -17.43 21.30 21.10
N ASP A 522 -16.18 21.76 21.33
CA ASP A 522 -15.18 21.86 20.30
C ASP A 522 -14.64 20.46 19.90
N ARG A 523 -14.45 19.60 20.89
CA ARG A 523 -14.08 18.18 20.63
C ARG A 523 -15.17 17.46 19.84
N ASP A 524 -16.43 17.60 20.25
CA ASP A 524 -17.58 17.00 19.55
C ASP A 524 -17.72 17.52 18.12
N ALA A 525 -17.50 18.83 17.90
CA ALA A 525 -17.50 19.41 16.57
C ALA A 525 -16.39 18.80 15.69
N LEU A 526 -15.16 18.66 16.21
CA LEU A 526 -14.08 18.00 15.48
C LEU A 526 -14.43 16.54 15.12
N ILE A 527 -15.00 15.79 16.06
CA ILE A 527 -15.44 14.41 15.78
C ILE A 527 -16.51 14.37 14.68
N LYS A 528 -17.51 15.27 14.72
CA LYS A 528 -18.53 15.37 13.65
C LYS A 528 -17.94 15.74 12.30
N PHE A 529 -16.90 16.58 12.27
CA PHE A 529 -16.18 16.84 11.05
C PHE A 529 -15.53 15.56 10.49
N LEU A 530 -14.80 14.81 11.32
CA LEU A 530 -14.16 13.55 10.92
C LEU A 530 -15.19 12.48 10.49
N GLU A 531 -16.34 12.42 11.18
CA GLU A 531 -17.46 11.56 10.79
C GLU A 531 -18.10 11.97 9.44
N SER A 532 -17.93 13.22 9.02
CA SER A 532 -18.43 13.70 7.74
C SER A 532 -17.57 13.28 6.54
N LEU A 533 -16.32 12.91 6.78
CA LEU A 533 -15.34 12.49 5.75
C LEU A 533 -15.60 11.09 5.15
#